data_e1593a6175730c210a6ca433f7b023f0
#
_entry.id   e1593a6175730c210a6ca433f7b023f0
#
_cell.length_a   1.000
_cell.length_b   1.000
_cell.length_c   1.000
_cell.angle_alpha   90.00
_cell.angle_beta   90.00
_cell.angle_gamma   90.00
#
_symmetry.space_group_name_H-M   'P 1'
#
loop_
_entity.id
_entity.type
_entity.pdbx_description
1 polymer ?
#
loop_
_entity_poly.entity_id
_entity_poly.type
_entity_poly.pdbx_seq_one_letter_code
_entity_poly.pdbx_strand_id
1 'polypeptide(L)'
;MKRLLLLPICLIIFLQNDIAYSLDYREGLFQDALSLSSAGQFEIALDRWNQYLKKFPDDAAALSNRGNVKLVVGDPKGAIEDQNNAIKIDPNELDPYINRGIVKESLGLWQEAKDDYSYVILQDNKNFSAIYNLANVEGSLHNWENARKLFKDAALSSPGFAMARSSLALADYELGNFKESEQELRKLIRKYPTFVDARAALTALTWSKGNYGEAESNWVAVLELDPRYTELDWLLDVRRWPPTPAKDLMKFISVE
;
A
#
# COMPACT_ATOMS: atom_id res chain seq x y z
N MET A 1 -37.56 43.59 -42.28
CA MET A 1 -36.58 43.78 -41.20
C MET A 1 -36.56 42.54 -40.31
N LYS A 2 -35.60 41.64 -40.52
CA LYS A 2 -35.28 40.53 -39.58
C LYS A 2 -33.76 40.51 -39.40
N ARG A 3 -33.25 41.29 -38.47
CA ARG A 3 -31.90 41.08 -37.89
C ARG A 3 -32.06 40.18 -36.68
N LEU A 4 -31.89 38.88 -36.84
CA LEU A 4 -31.97 37.92 -35.78
C LEU A 4 -30.58 37.37 -35.47
N LEU A 5 -30.07 37.70 -34.28
CA LEU A 5 -29.54 36.76 -33.28
C LEU A 5 -28.55 35.67 -33.78
N LEU A 6 -27.44 36.07 -34.41
CA LEU A 6 -26.29 35.18 -34.64
C LEU A 6 -25.17 35.34 -33.59
N LEU A 7 -25.23 36.36 -32.76
CA LEU A 7 -24.23 36.65 -31.73
C LEU A 7 -24.17 35.67 -30.56
N PRO A 8 -25.29 35.04 -30.05
CA PRO A 8 -25.18 34.17 -28.90
C PRO A 8 -24.59 32.78 -29.23
N ILE A 9 -24.74 32.27 -30.44
CA ILE A 9 -24.27 30.92 -30.79
C ILE A 9 -22.75 30.89 -30.94
N CYS A 10 -22.14 31.87 -31.58
CA CYS A 10 -20.69 31.95 -31.68
C CYS A 10 -20.03 32.12 -30.30
N LEU A 11 -20.62 32.91 -29.39
CA LEU A 11 -20.08 33.09 -28.03
C LEU A 11 -20.14 31.79 -27.23
N ILE A 12 -21.19 31.00 -27.36
CA ILE A 12 -21.35 29.70 -26.71
C ILE A 12 -20.30 28.70 -27.24
N ILE A 13 -20.05 28.67 -28.56
CA ILE A 13 -19.04 27.78 -29.16
C ILE A 13 -17.63 28.17 -28.70
N PHE A 14 -17.29 29.48 -28.64
CA PHE A 14 -16.00 29.93 -28.15
C PHE A 14 -15.81 29.57 -26.67
N LEU A 15 -16.80 29.78 -25.80
CA LEU A 15 -16.76 29.41 -24.42
C LEU A 15 -16.62 27.89 -24.21
N GLN A 16 -17.28 27.09 -25.01
CA GLN A 16 -17.15 25.62 -24.98
C GLN A 16 -15.75 25.15 -25.40
N ASN A 17 -15.15 25.78 -26.42
CA ASN A 17 -13.81 25.45 -26.87
C ASN A 17 -12.76 25.88 -25.83
N ASP A 18 -12.91 27.04 -25.20
CA ASP A 18 -11.99 27.50 -24.13
C ASP A 18 -12.08 26.61 -22.89
N ILE A 19 -13.28 26.15 -22.51
CA ILE A 19 -13.48 25.21 -21.41
C ILE A 19 -12.87 23.87 -21.75
N ALA A 20 -13.11 23.32 -22.95
CA ALA A 20 -12.54 22.05 -23.38
C ALA A 20 -11.01 22.10 -23.40
N TYR A 21 -10.41 23.17 -23.93
CA TYR A 21 -8.97 23.37 -23.94
C TYR A 21 -8.39 23.49 -22.52
N SER A 22 -9.09 24.17 -21.60
CA SER A 22 -8.65 24.31 -20.23
C SER A 22 -8.72 22.99 -19.44
N LEU A 23 -9.74 22.15 -19.73
CA LEU A 23 -9.88 20.81 -19.14
C LEU A 23 -8.79 19.87 -19.66
N ASP A 24 -8.53 19.86 -20.98
CA ASP A 24 -7.47 19.07 -21.59
C ASP A 24 -6.08 19.45 -21.06
N TYR A 25 -5.84 20.74 -20.90
CA TYR A 25 -4.61 21.26 -20.31
C TYR A 25 -4.45 20.86 -18.84
N ARG A 26 -5.52 20.95 -18.03
CA ARG A 26 -5.52 20.50 -16.62
C ARG A 26 -5.22 19.03 -16.52
N GLU A 27 -5.93 18.22 -17.30
CA GLU A 27 -5.74 16.76 -17.36
C GLU A 27 -4.32 16.40 -17.80
N GLY A 28 -3.78 17.05 -18.82
CA GLY A 28 -2.41 16.82 -19.28
C GLY A 28 -1.35 17.07 -18.19
N LEU A 29 -1.48 18.15 -17.41
CA LEU A 29 -0.58 18.42 -16.31
C LEU A 29 -0.72 17.40 -15.17
N PHE A 30 -1.94 16.96 -14.87
CA PHE A 30 -2.20 15.94 -13.85
C PHE A 30 -1.59 14.61 -14.24
N GLN A 31 -1.82 14.17 -15.48
CA GLN A 31 -1.31 12.91 -15.99
C GLN A 31 0.22 12.88 -16.11
N ASP A 32 0.87 14.02 -16.44
CA ASP A 32 2.33 14.15 -16.44
C ASP A 32 2.88 13.88 -15.03
N ALA A 33 2.35 14.56 -14.02
CA ALA A 33 2.77 14.37 -12.63
C ALA A 33 2.51 12.94 -12.11
N LEU A 34 1.35 12.36 -12.44
CA LEU A 34 0.98 11.00 -12.07
C LEU A 34 1.90 9.95 -12.72
N SER A 35 2.20 10.12 -14.01
CA SER A 35 3.11 9.25 -14.75
C SER A 35 4.51 9.24 -14.16
N LEU A 36 5.05 10.41 -13.79
CA LEU A 36 6.36 10.54 -13.13
C LEU A 36 6.36 9.87 -11.75
N SER A 37 5.28 10.05 -10.97
CA SER A 37 5.11 9.36 -9.69
C SER A 37 5.12 7.85 -9.86
N SER A 38 4.40 7.34 -10.84
CA SER A 38 4.30 5.91 -11.15
C SER A 38 5.61 5.33 -11.69
N ALA A 39 6.42 6.14 -12.38
CA ALA A 39 7.75 5.78 -12.87
C ALA A 39 8.84 5.84 -11.79
N GLY A 40 8.50 6.21 -10.54
CA GLY A 40 9.46 6.34 -9.44
C GLY A 40 10.38 7.57 -9.53
N GLN A 41 10.06 8.54 -10.39
CA GLN A 41 10.82 9.78 -10.55
C GLN A 41 10.31 10.85 -9.56
N PHE A 42 10.43 10.55 -8.26
CA PHE A 42 9.70 11.25 -7.20
C PHE A 42 10.07 12.73 -7.05
N GLU A 43 11.33 13.11 -7.21
CA GLU A 43 11.75 14.52 -7.13
C GLU A 43 11.16 15.34 -8.27
N ILE A 44 11.13 14.78 -9.47
CA ILE A 44 10.55 15.45 -10.65
C ILE A 44 9.03 15.47 -10.51
N ALA A 45 8.42 14.37 -10.05
CA ALA A 45 6.99 14.31 -9.79
C ALA A 45 6.55 15.36 -8.76
N LEU A 46 7.32 15.54 -7.68
CA LEU A 46 7.04 16.56 -6.66
C LEU A 46 7.00 17.97 -7.26
N ASP A 47 7.97 18.31 -8.14
CA ASP A 47 7.97 19.59 -8.84
C ASP A 47 6.75 19.75 -9.74
N ARG A 48 6.35 18.70 -10.48
CA ARG A 48 5.14 18.71 -11.33
C ARG A 48 3.86 18.88 -10.51
N TRP A 49 3.74 18.16 -9.39
CA TRP A 49 2.61 18.34 -8.47
C TRP A 49 2.55 19.77 -7.89
N ASN A 50 3.70 20.37 -7.56
CA ASN A 50 3.77 21.75 -7.08
C ASN A 50 3.32 22.73 -8.18
N GLN A 51 3.75 22.54 -9.42
CA GLN A 51 3.32 23.37 -10.55
C GLN A 51 1.81 23.21 -10.82
N TYR A 52 1.28 22.01 -10.73
CA TYR A 52 -0.15 21.73 -10.88
C TYR A 52 -0.96 22.43 -9.79
N LEU A 53 -0.62 22.20 -8.52
CA LEU A 53 -1.35 22.73 -7.37
C LEU A 53 -1.21 24.26 -7.22
N LYS A 54 -0.19 24.87 -7.79
CA LYS A 54 -0.12 26.33 -7.92
C LYS A 54 -1.25 26.91 -8.79
N LYS A 55 -1.73 26.13 -9.77
CA LYS A 55 -2.83 26.53 -10.68
C LYS A 55 -4.19 26.03 -10.20
N PHE A 56 -4.21 24.87 -9.57
CA PHE A 56 -5.42 24.17 -9.12
C PHE A 56 -5.29 23.77 -7.64
N PRO A 57 -5.30 24.77 -6.71
CA PRO A 57 -4.97 24.54 -5.30
C PRO A 57 -5.99 23.66 -4.55
N ASP A 58 -7.24 23.62 -5.03
CA ASP A 58 -8.34 22.91 -4.39
C ASP A 58 -8.62 21.54 -5.06
N ASP A 59 -7.60 20.91 -5.65
CA ASP A 59 -7.71 19.58 -6.21
C ASP A 59 -7.31 18.53 -5.16
N ALA A 60 -8.30 17.88 -4.56
CA ALA A 60 -8.10 16.90 -3.48
C ALA A 60 -7.24 15.70 -3.96
N ALA A 61 -7.45 15.21 -5.18
CA ALA A 61 -6.69 14.09 -5.73
C ALA A 61 -5.22 14.48 -5.95
N ALA A 62 -4.95 15.68 -6.46
CA ALA A 62 -3.59 16.17 -6.65
C ALA A 62 -2.86 16.39 -5.32
N LEU A 63 -3.54 16.91 -4.30
CA LEU A 63 -3.00 17.03 -2.95
C LEU A 63 -2.63 15.66 -2.39
N SER A 64 -3.53 14.69 -2.47
CA SER A 64 -3.27 13.33 -1.97
C SER A 64 -2.08 12.68 -2.69
N ASN A 65 -2.01 12.79 -4.03
CA ASN A 65 -0.88 12.27 -4.80
C ASN A 65 0.44 12.97 -4.44
N ARG A 66 0.45 14.30 -4.27
CA ARG A 66 1.64 15.01 -3.81
C ARG A 66 2.05 14.58 -2.41
N GLY A 67 1.10 14.38 -1.51
CA GLY A 67 1.35 13.84 -0.16
C GLY A 67 2.05 12.48 -0.22
N ASN A 68 1.63 11.58 -1.11
CA ASN A 68 2.28 10.29 -1.29
C ASN A 68 3.73 10.45 -1.79
N VAL A 69 3.97 11.35 -2.74
CA VAL A 69 5.33 11.64 -3.22
C VAL A 69 6.18 12.26 -2.11
N LYS A 70 5.65 13.20 -1.32
CA LYS A 70 6.34 13.80 -0.17
C LYS A 70 6.79 12.77 0.85
N LEU A 71 5.95 11.77 1.15
CA LEU A 71 6.34 10.68 2.04
C LEU A 71 7.57 9.94 1.52
N VAL A 72 7.59 9.61 0.22
CA VAL A 72 8.70 8.85 -0.40
C VAL A 72 9.99 9.66 -0.41
N VAL A 73 9.92 10.97 -0.63
CA VAL A 73 11.12 11.85 -0.62
C VAL A 73 11.52 12.29 0.80
N GLY A 74 10.90 11.75 1.86
CA GLY A 74 11.30 11.97 3.25
C GLY A 74 10.69 13.20 3.90
N ASP A 75 9.55 13.72 3.40
CA ASP A 75 8.76 14.79 4.03
C ASP A 75 7.41 14.27 4.58
N PRO A 76 7.39 13.47 5.65
CA PRO A 76 6.14 12.94 6.19
C PRO A 76 5.24 14.02 6.80
N LYS A 77 5.81 15.13 7.28
CA LYS A 77 5.00 16.25 7.82
C LYS A 77 4.22 16.93 6.72
N GLY A 78 4.88 17.27 5.62
CA GLY A 78 4.22 17.83 4.45
C GLY A 78 3.23 16.85 3.78
N ALA A 79 3.48 15.55 3.88
CA ALA A 79 2.54 14.54 3.43
C ALA A 79 1.24 14.56 4.26
N ILE A 80 1.32 14.58 5.60
CA ILE A 80 0.14 14.70 6.48
C ILE A 80 -0.65 15.99 6.17
N GLU A 81 0.03 17.10 5.96
CA GLU A 81 -0.62 18.38 5.62
C GLU A 81 -1.41 18.27 4.31
N ASP A 82 -0.82 17.69 3.28
CA ASP A 82 -1.48 17.49 1.99
C ASP A 82 -2.69 16.55 2.11
N GLN A 83 -2.58 15.44 2.85
CA GLN A 83 -3.72 14.54 3.07
C GLN A 83 -4.83 15.22 3.90
N ASN A 84 -4.49 16.01 4.91
CA ASN A 84 -5.47 16.79 5.69
C ASN A 84 -6.23 17.79 4.80
N ASN A 85 -5.52 18.47 3.89
CA ASN A 85 -6.15 19.39 2.95
C ASN A 85 -7.04 18.67 1.94
N ALA A 86 -6.62 17.50 1.42
CA ALA A 86 -7.44 16.66 0.55
C ALA A 86 -8.74 16.24 1.24
N ILE A 87 -8.66 15.75 2.48
CA ILE A 87 -9.83 15.37 3.30
C ILE A 87 -10.75 16.56 3.56
N LYS A 88 -10.20 17.76 3.80
CA LYS A 88 -10.99 18.97 4.03
C LYS A 88 -11.79 19.38 2.77
N ILE A 89 -11.22 19.17 1.58
CA ILE A 89 -11.86 19.50 0.29
C ILE A 89 -12.91 18.46 -0.05
N ASP A 90 -12.58 17.18 0.05
CA ASP A 90 -13.50 16.07 -0.19
C ASP A 90 -13.45 15.05 0.96
N PRO A 91 -14.29 15.20 1.98
CA PRO A 91 -14.29 14.30 3.14
C PRO A 91 -14.89 12.91 2.85
N ASN A 92 -15.52 12.71 1.68
CA ASN A 92 -16.08 11.42 1.29
C ASN A 92 -15.08 10.55 0.51
N GLU A 93 -13.99 11.15 0.00
CA GLU A 93 -12.92 10.39 -0.64
C GLU A 93 -12.12 9.64 0.42
N LEU A 94 -12.00 8.31 0.27
CA LEU A 94 -11.41 7.44 1.30
C LEU A 94 -9.89 7.27 1.18
N ASP A 95 -9.34 7.43 -0.02
CA ASP A 95 -7.90 7.24 -0.27
C ASP A 95 -7.02 8.20 0.56
N PRO A 96 -7.36 9.49 0.75
CA PRO A 96 -6.57 10.37 1.61
C PRO A 96 -6.48 9.92 3.07
N TYR A 97 -7.51 9.26 3.61
CA TYR A 97 -7.45 8.69 4.97
C TYR A 97 -6.49 7.50 5.01
N ILE A 98 -6.55 6.59 4.02
CA ILE A 98 -5.62 5.46 3.92
C ILE A 98 -4.18 5.98 3.82
N ASN A 99 -3.94 6.95 2.94
CA ASN A 99 -2.63 7.53 2.72
C ASN A 99 -2.12 8.24 3.97
N ARG A 100 -2.97 8.98 4.70
CA ARG A 100 -2.60 9.60 5.97
C ARG A 100 -2.26 8.56 7.03
N GLY A 101 -3.01 7.48 7.10
CA GLY A 101 -2.71 6.35 7.96
C GLY A 101 -1.32 5.76 7.69
N ILE A 102 -0.95 5.56 6.42
CA ILE A 102 0.39 5.08 6.02
C ILE A 102 1.48 6.06 6.47
N VAL A 103 1.27 7.38 6.30
CA VAL A 103 2.23 8.38 6.79
C VAL A 103 2.37 8.32 8.30
N LYS A 104 1.26 8.19 9.04
CA LYS A 104 1.27 8.07 10.50
C LYS A 104 1.99 6.81 10.97
N GLU A 105 1.82 5.69 10.27
CA GLU A 105 2.59 4.47 10.54
C GLU A 105 4.09 4.70 10.40
N SER A 106 4.55 5.38 9.36
CA SER A 106 5.98 5.69 9.17
C SER A 106 6.57 6.55 10.28
N LEU A 107 5.72 7.25 11.03
CA LEU A 107 6.08 8.07 12.19
C LEU A 107 5.89 7.34 13.53
N GLY A 108 5.44 6.08 13.52
CA GLY A 108 5.11 5.33 14.74
C GLY A 108 3.84 5.79 15.45
N LEU A 109 3.00 6.59 14.79
CA LEU A 109 1.73 7.09 15.33
C LEU A 109 0.62 6.05 15.15
N TRP A 110 0.83 4.87 15.73
CA TRP A 110 0.02 3.67 15.51
C TRP A 110 -1.46 3.86 15.81
N GLN A 111 -1.80 4.52 16.92
CA GLN A 111 -3.22 4.73 17.28
C GLN A 111 -3.92 5.65 16.28
N GLU A 112 -3.26 6.72 15.87
CA GLU A 112 -3.82 7.65 14.89
C GLU A 112 -3.98 7.03 13.50
N ALA A 113 -3.07 6.11 13.12
CA ALA A 113 -3.21 5.32 11.90
C ALA A 113 -4.42 4.38 11.97
N LYS A 114 -4.61 3.69 13.13
CA LYS A 114 -5.81 2.86 13.38
C LYS A 114 -7.11 3.64 13.21
N ASP A 115 -7.15 4.87 13.72
CA ASP A 115 -8.34 5.72 13.63
C ASP A 115 -8.69 6.03 12.17
N ASP A 116 -7.68 6.35 11.34
CA ASP A 116 -7.86 6.60 9.91
C ASP A 116 -8.36 5.34 9.16
N TYR A 117 -7.74 4.19 9.37
CA TYR A 117 -8.17 2.94 8.72
C TYR A 117 -9.54 2.48 9.21
N SER A 118 -9.85 2.65 10.49
CA SER A 118 -11.15 2.31 11.07
C SER A 118 -12.26 3.18 10.48
N TYR A 119 -11.98 4.47 10.25
CA TYR A 119 -12.91 5.35 9.56
C TYR A 119 -13.23 4.83 8.16
N VAL A 120 -12.21 4.45 7.38
CA VAL A 120 -12.41 3.90 6.03
C VAL A 120 -13.25 2.62 6.06
N ILE A 121 -12.93 1.70 6.98
CA ILE A 121 -13.66 0.42 7.13
C ILE A 121 -15.13 0.65 7.56
N LEU A 122 -15.40 1.70 8.32
CA LEU A 122 -16.76 2.08 8.68
C LEU A 122 -17.58 2.56 7.47
N GLN A 123 -16.95 3.26 6.52
CA GLN A 123 -17.58 3.73 5.29
C GLN A 123 -17.69 2.62 4.22
N ASP A 124 -16.62 1.84 4.07
CA ASP A 124 -16.53 0.69 3.17
C ASP A 124 -15.93 -0.52 3.89
N ASN A 125 -16.79 -1.39 4.38
CA ASN A 125 -16.41 -2.58 5.13
C ASN A 125 -15.74 -3.68 4.30
N LYS A 126 -15.59 -3.47 2.99
CA LYS A 126 -14.88 -4.36 2.07
C LYS A 126 -13.58 -3.74 1.52
N ASN A 127 -13.22 -2.57 1.98
CA ASN A 127 -11.97 -1.92 1.58
C ASN A 127 -10.77 -2.76 2.07
N PHE A 128 -10.31 -3.66 1.20
CA PHE A 128 -9.25 -4.60 1.54
C PHE A 128 -7.93 -3.91 1.91
N SER A 129 -7.65 -2.74 1.33
CA SER A 129 -6.43 -1.97 1.63
C SER A 129 -6.45 -1.43 3.07
N ALA A 130 -7.56 -0.82 3.49
CA ALA A 130 -7.71 -0.33 4.86
C ALA A 130 -7.69 -1.48 5.87
N ILE A 131 -8.38 -2.60 5.58
CA ILE A 131 -8.39 -3.79 6.45
C ILE A 131 -6.97 -4.36 6.58
N TYR A 132 -6.22 -4.47 5.47
CA TYR A 132 -4.87 -4.98 5.46
C TYR A 132 -3.90 -4.08 6.24
N ASN A 133 -3.98 -2.77 6.05
CA ASN A 133 -3.14 -1.82 6.76
C ASN A 133 -3.46 -1.80 8.26
N LEU A 134 -4.73 -1.88 8.65
CA LEU A 134 -5.11 -2.05 10.05
C LEU A 134 -4.54 -3.35 10.64
N ALA A 135 -4.53 -4.44 9.89
CA ALA A 135 -3.92 -5.69 10.31
C ALA A 135 -2.41 -5.55 10.55
N ASN A 136 -1.70 -4.82 9.68
CA ASN A 136 -0.28 -4.52 9.86
C ASN A 136 -0.02 -3.72 11.13
N VAL A 137 -0.86 -2.72 11.43
CA VAL A 137 -0.75 -1.94 12.67
C VAL A 137 -0.99 -2.82 13.90
N GLU A 138 -2.00 -3.69 13.88
CA GLU A 138 -2.24 -4.64 14.97
C GLU A 138 -1.04 -5.59 15.17
N GLY A 139 -0.43 -6.06 14.09
CA GLY A 139 0.81 -6.86 14.14
C GLY A 139 1.99 -6.08 14.75
N SER A 140 2.19 -4.83 14.36
CA SER A 140 3.23 -3.95 14.92
C SER A 140 3.01 -3.67 16.41
N LEU A 141 1.78 -3.72 16.88
CA LEU A 141 1.40 -3.64 18.29
C LEU A 141 1.43 -5.02 19.00
N HIS A 142 1.91 -6.06 18.33
CA HIS A 142 1.94 -7.46 18.79
C HIS A 142 0.56 -8.09 19.09
N ASN A 143 -0.52 -7.52 18.57
CA ASN A 143 -1.89 -8.04 18.70
C ASN A 143 -2.18 -9.07 17.58
N TRP A 144 -1.40 -10.16 17.53
CA TRP A 144 -1.41 -11.12 16.44
C TRP A 144 -2.75 -11.81 16.20
N GLU A 145 -3.56 -12.01 17.25
CA GLU A 145 -4.92 -12.56 17.10
C GLU A 145 -5.81 -11.62 16.27
N ASN A 146 -5.77 -10.32 16.55
CA ASN A 146 -6.51 -9.31 15.80
C ASN A 146 -5.95 -9.16 14.38
N ALA A 147 -4.63 -9.10 14.25
CA ALA A 147 -3.95 -9.03 12.94
C ALA A 147 -4.36 -10.21 12.05
N ARG A 148 -4.33 -11.44 12.58
CA ARG A 148 -4.76 -12.66 11.88
C ARG A 148 -6.20 -12.56 11.36
N LYS A 149 -7.13 -12.10 12.21
CA LYS A 149 -8.54 -11.92 11.79
C LYS A 149 -8.66 -10.93 10.64
N LEU A 150 -8.02 -9.78 10.78
CA LEU A 150 -8.05 -8.72 9.76
C LEU A 150 -7.35 -9.16 8.46
N PHE A 151 -6.20 -9.85 8.51
CA PHE A 151 -5.57 -10.41 7.32
C PHE A 151 -6.48 -11.41 6.59
N LYS A 152 -7.23 -12.22 7.33
CA LYS A 152 -8.24 -13.11 6.76
C LYS A 152 -9.35 -12.33 6.07
N ASP A 153 -9.87 -11.29 6.70
CA ASP A 153 -10.93 -10.45 6.14
C ASP A 153 -10.44 -9.72 4.87
N ALA A 154 -9.22 -9.19 4.86
CA ALA A 154 -8.59 -8.59 3.68
C ALA A 154 -8.44 -9.60 2.53
N ALA A 155 -7.98 -10.83 2.83
CA ALA A 155 -7.83 -11.89 1.84
C ALA A 155 -9.18 -12.36 1.26
N LEU A 156 -10.26 -12.32 2.03
CA LEU A 156 -11.62 -12.62 1.58
C LEU A 156 -12.20 -11.49 0.74
N SER A 157 -11.95 -10.23 1.11
CA SER A 157 -12.40 -9.05 0.36
C SER A 157 -11.70 -8.92 -1.00
N SER A 158 -10.46 -9.40 -1.11
CA SER A 158 -9.70 -9.43 -2.36
C SER A 158 -8.98 -10.78 -2.54
N PRO A 159 -9.63 -11.79 -3.16
CA PRO A 159 -9.08 -13.16 -3.27
C PRO A 159 -7.77 -13.27 -4.07
N GLY A 160 -7.45 -12.26 -4.89
CA GLY A 160 -6.18 -12.14 -5.63
C GLY A 160 -5.04 -11.52 -4.82
N PHE A 161 -5.31 -10.97 -3.65
CA PHE A 161 -4.34 -10.26 -2.85
C PHE A 161 -3.41 -11.22 -2.09
N ALA A 162 -2.35 -11.67 -2.77
CA ALA A 162 -1.41 -12.67 -2.28
C ALA A 162 -0.71 -12.22 -0.98
N MET A 163 -0.45 -10.90 -0.83
CA MET A 163 0.18 -10.36 0.38
C MET A 163 -0.67 -10.58 1.63
N ALA A 164 -1.98 -10.32 1.59
CA ALA A 164 -2.84 -10.55 2.76
C ALA A 164 -2.88 -12.05 3.14
N ARG A 165 -2.83 -12.94 2.16
CA ARG A 165 -2.77 -14.38 2.39
C ARG A 165 -1.44 -14.83 2.98
N SER A 166 -0.33 -14.23 2.55
CA SER A 166 0.99 -14.48 3.14
C SER A 166 1.05 -13.97 4.58
N SER A 167 0.59 -12.74 4.83
CA SER A 167 0.54 -12.17 6.17
C SER A 167 -0.38 -12.95 7.11
N LEU A 168 -1.51 -13.50 6.60
CA LEU A 168 -2.35 -14.43 7.35
C LEU A 168 -1.57 -15.69 7.76
N ALA A 169 -0.85 -16.30 6.81
CA ALA A 169 -0.05 -17.50 7.09
C ALA A 169 1.08 -17.23 8.08
N LEU A 170 1.72 -16.05 8.00
CA LEU A 170 2.74 -15.64 8.95
C LEU A 170 2.15 -15.37 10.34
N ALA A 171 0.97 -14.75 10.44
CA ALA A 171 0.26 -14.58 11.71
C ALA A 171 -0.18 -15.93 12.31
N ASP A 172 -0.63 -16.87 11.48
CA ASP A 172 -0.90 -18.26 11.90
C ASP A 172 0.37 -18.92 12.44
N TYR A 173 1.54 -18.69 11.81
CA TYR A 173 2.82 -19.20 12.29
C TYR A 173 3.15 -18.63 13.68
N GLU A 174 3.06 -17.32 13.85
CA GLU A 174 3.33 -16.64 15.15
C GLU A 174 2.46 -17.19 16.27
N LEU A 175 1.21 -17.51 15.96
CA LEU A 175 0.23 -18.05 16.92
C LEU A 175 0.32 -19.57 17.12
N GLY A 176 1.29 -20.25 16.48
CA GLY A 176 1.48 -21.70 16.58
C GLY A 176 0.52 -22.54 15.73
N ASN A 177 -0.28 -21.93 14.87
CA ASN A 177 -1.19 -22.62 13.93
C ASN A 177 -0.39 -23.13 12.71
N PHE A 178 0.65 -23.92 12.95
CA PHE A 178 1.63 -24.31 11.94
C PHE A 178 1.04 -25.09 10.77
N LYS A 179 -0.03 -25.85 10.97
CA LYS A 179 -0.68 -26.62 9.92
C LYS A 179 -1.39 -25.70 8.92
N GLU A 180 -2.14 -24.75 9.41
CA GLU A 180 -2.87 -23.75 8.63
C GLU A 180 -1.89 -22.88 7.84
N SER A 181 -0.85 -22.39 8.51
CA SER A 181 0.23 -21.63 7.90
C SER A 181 0.87 -22.38 6.73
N GLU A 182 1.33 -23.62 6.97
CA GLU A 182 1.96 -24.45 5.94
C GLU A 182 1.05 -24.69 4.73
N GLN A 183 -0.20 -25.01 4.97
CA GLN A 183 -1.16 -25.25 3.88
C GLN A 183 -1.36 -24.02 3.00
N GLU A 184 -1.43 -22.84 3.61
CA GLU A 184 -1.62 -21.58 2.88
C GLU A 184 -0.37 -21.18 2.11
N LEU A 185 0.81 -21.27 2.72
CA LEU A 185 2.10 -21.02 2.06
C LEU A 185 2.30 -21.90 0.85
N ARG A 186 2.02 -23.22 0.96
CA ARG A 186 2.11 -24.15 -0.17
C ARG A 186 1.12 -23.82 -1.30
N LYS A 187 -0.09 -23.35 -0.98
CA LYS A 187 -1.06 -22.89 -2.00
C LYS A 187 -0.54 -21.64 -2.71
N LEU A 188 0.03 -20.69 -1.96
CA LEU A 188 0.61 -19.46 -2.52
C LEU A 188 1.74 -19.77 -3.48
N ILE A 189 2.69 -20.62 -3.09
CA ILE A 189 3.84 -21.01 -3.93
C ILE A 189 3.38 -21.73 -5.20
N ARG A 190 2.37 -22.62 -5.11
CA ARG A 190 1.84 -23.29 -6.31
C ARG A 190 1.19 -22.32 -7.29
N LYS A 191 0.51 -21.29 -6.78
CA LYS A 191 -0.18 -20.30 -7.62
C LYS A 191 0.77 -19.21 -8.14
N TYR A 192 1.74 -18.84 -7.32
CA TYR A 192 2.70 -17.77 -7.57
C TYR A 192 4.13 -18.29 -7.28
N PRO A 193 4.77 -19.03 -8.20
CA PRO A 193 6.06 -19.68 -7.94
C PRO A 193 7.21 -18.71 -7.59
N THR A 194 7.12 -17.46 -8.03
CA THR A 194 8.11 -16.41 -7.76
C THR A 194 7.77 -15.53 -6.55
N PHE A 195 6.75 -15.90 -5.78
CA PHE A 195 6.37 -15.13 -4.59
C PHE A 195 7.30 -15.45 -3.43
N VAL A 196 8.33 -14.64 -3.29
CA VAL A 196 9.47 -14.83 -2.38
C VAL A 196 9.04 -14.95 -0.93
N ASP A 197 8.12 -14.09 -0.49
CA ASP A 197 7.63 -14.03 0.89
C ASP A 197 7.10 -15.39 1.39
N ALA A 198 6.28 -16.05 0.58
CA ALA A 198 5.74 -17.36 0.93
C ALA A 198 6.83 -18.47 0.94
N ARG A 199 7.83 -18.38 0.06
CA ARG A 199 8.95 -19.32 0.05
C ARG A 199 9.82 -19.18 1.28
N ALA A 200 10.20 -17.95 1.63
CA ALA A 200 10.99 -17.67 2.81
C ALA A 200 10.27 -18.09 4.11
N ALA A 201 8.96 -17.81 4.20
CA ALA A 201 8.14 -18.27 5.32
C ALA A 201 8.04 -19.80 5.39
N LEU A 202 7.92 -20.48 4.25
CA LEU A 202 7.91 -21.95 4.21
C LEU A 202 9.30 -22.53 4.56
N THR A 203 10.40 -21.89 4.18
CA THR A 203 11.77 -22.25 4.61
C THR A 203 11.86 -22.27 6.13
N ALA A 204 11.49 -21.16 6.79
CA ALA A 204 11.51 -21.07 8.25
C ALA A 204 10.66 -22.17 8.91
N LEU A 205 9.45 -22.39 8.38
CA LEU A 205 8.49 -23.35 8.94
C LEU A 205 8.96 -24.80 8.75
N THR A 206 9.45 -25.18 7.58
CA THR A 206 9.91 -26.56 7.31
C THR A 206 11.19 -26.88 8.07
N TRP A 207 12.10 -25.89 8.19
CA TRP A 207 13.29 -26.02 9.00
C TRP A 207 12.96 -26.23 10.50
N SER A 208 12.06 -25.41 11.07
CA SER A 208 11.63 -25.53 12.47
C SER A 208 11.00 -26.88 12.80
N LYS A 209 10.45 -27.57 11.78
CA LYS A 209 9.88 -28.93 11.87
C LYS A 209 10.88 -30.05 11.61
N GLY A 210 12.16 -29.72 11.35
CA GLY A 210 13.22 -30.70 11.04
C GLY A 210 13.22 -31.20 9.61
N ASN A 211 12.45 -30.59 8.71
CA ASN A 211 12.43 -30.94 7.27
C ASN A 211 13.48 -30.08 6.52
N TYR A 212 14.75 -30.36 6.78
CA TYR A 212 15.87 -29.54 6.32
C TYR A 212 16.01 -29.49 4.80
N GLY A 213 15.91 -30.62 4.11
CA GLY A 213 16.07 -30.67 2.64
C GLY A 213 15.02 -29.85 1.89
N GLU A 214 13.78 -29.76 2.41
CA GLU A 214 12.78 -28.91 1.83
C GLU A 214 13.05 -27.41 2.15
N ALA A 215 13.55 -27.11 3.35
CA ALA A 215 13.93 -25.75 3.71
C ALA A 215 15.03 -25.25 2.78
N GLU A 216 16.11 -25.98 2.59
CA GLU A 216 17.21 -25.67 1.68
C GLU A 216 16.73 -25.44 0.24
N SER A 217 15.87 -26.35 -0.28
CA SER A 217 15.32 -26.24 -1.63
C SER A 217 14.52 -24.96 -1.85
N ASN A 218 13.70 -24.53 -0.86
CA ASN A 218 12.97 -23.27 -0.96
C ASN A 218 13.91 -22.06 -0.83
N TRP A 219 14.94 -22.15 0.04
CA TRP A 219 15.87 -21.08 0.31
C TRP A 219 16.72 -20.69 -0.91
N VAL A 220 17.21 -21.66 -1.67
CA VAL A 220 17.93 -21.40 -2.92
C VAL A 220 17.12 -20.45 -3.81
N ALA A 221 15.83 -20.73 -3.99
CA ALA A 221 14.96 -19.87 -4.81
C ALA A 221 14.70 -18.50 -4.18
N VAL A 222 14.73 -18.38 -2.84
CA VAL A 222 14.61 -17.08 -2.15
C VAL A 222 15.81 -16.20 -2.46
N LEU A 223 17.03 -16.73 -2.32
CA LEU A 223 18.26 -15.97 -2.56
C LEU A 223 18.39 -15.49 -4.01
N GLU A 224 17.97 -16.30 -4.98
CA GLU A 224 17.95 -15.91 -6.40
C GLU A 224 16.96 -14.78 -6.69
N LEU A 225 15.83 -14.75 -5.99
CA LEU A 225 14.75 -13.79 -6.23
C LEU A 225 14.93 -12.49 -5.46
N ASP A 226 15.31 -12.57 -4.17
CA ASP A 226 15.51 -11.39 -3.32
C ASP A 226 16.42 -11.69 -2.12
N PRO A 227 17.71 -11.31 -2.19
CA PRO A 227 18.67 -11.59 -1.14
C PRO A 227 18.43 -10.82 0.18
N ARG A 228 17.54 -9.80 0.19
CA ARG A 228 17.23 -9.02 1.40
C ARG A 228 16.55 -9.85 2.49
N TYR A 229 16.03 -11.04 2.17
CA TYR A 229 15.48 -11.97 3.17
C TYR A 229 16.55 -12.52 4.14
N THR A 230 17.83 -12.21 3.93
CA THR A 230 18.90 -12.47 4.89
C THR A 230 18.99 -11.43 6.03
N GLU A 231 18.26 -10.33 5.96
CA GLU A 231 18.37 -9.20 6.87
C GLU A 231 17.20 -9.19 7.85
N LEU A 232 17.48 -9.45 9.15
CA LEU A 232 16.44 -9.50 10.18
C LEU A 232 15.66 -8.19 10.32
N ASP A 233 16.35 -7.05 10.35
CA ASP A 233 15.72 -5.74 10.51
C ASP A 233 14.82 -5.43 9.32
N TRP A 234 15.25 -5.80 8.12
CA TRP A 234 14.39 -5.65 6.93
C TRP A 234 13.12 -6.52 7.00
N LEU A 235 13.22 -7.75 7.51
CA LEU A 235 12.05 -8.61 7.71
C LEU A 235 11.07 -8.01 8.73
N LEU A 236 11.57 -7.50 9.84
CA LEU A 236 10.75 -6.97 10.93
C LEU A 236 10.16 -5.60 10.58
N ASP A 237 10.97 -4.68 10.08
CA ASP A 237 10.61 -3.27 9.94
C ASP A 237 9.99 -2.96 8.57
N VAL A 238 10.49 -3.60 7.51
CA VAL A 238 10.01 -3.34 6.13
C VAL A 238 8.96 -4.35 5.71
N ARG A 239 9.24 -5.65 5.88
CA ARG A 239 8.30 -6.72 5.56
C ARG A 239 7.22 -6.93 6.63
N ARG A 240 7.46 -6.44 7.84
CA ARG A 240 6.58 -6.56 9.01
C ARG A 240 6.22 -8.00 9.34
N TRP A 241 7.23 -8.86 9.23
CA TRP A 241 7.08 -10.24 9.64
C TRP A 241 6.89 -10.34 11.14
N PRO A 242 6.10 -11.30 11.61
CA PRO A 242 6.07 -11.64 13.03
C PRO A 242 7.44 -12.09 13.53
N PRO A 243 7.74 -11.86 14.82
CA PRO A 243 9.05 -12.18 15.39
C PRO A 243 9.45 -13.66 15.30
N THR A 244 8.50 -14.59 15.49
CA THR A 244 8.82 -16.03 15.51
C THR A 244 9.27 -16.54 14.15
N PRO A 245 8.52 -16.38 13.03
CA PRO A 245 9.00 -16.82 11.72
C PRO A 245 10.27 -16.10 11.26
N ALA A 246 10.43 -14.80 11.58
CA ALA A 246 11.65 -14.07 11.25
C ALA A 246 12.87 -14.66 11.98
N LYS A 247 12.78 -14.90 13.29
CA LYS A 247 13.86 -15.52 14.08
C LYS A 247 14.17 -16.94 13.62
N ASP A 248 13.17 -17.73 13.27
CA ASP A 248 13.40 -19.10 12.81
C ASP A 248 14.07 -19.13 11.43
N LEU A 249 13.75 -18.16 10.54
CA LEU A 249 14.51 -17.99 9.31
C LEU A 249 15.97 -17.63 9.58
N MET A 250 16.24 -16.70 10.50
CA MET A 250 17.61 -16.31 10.85
C MET A 250 18.40 -17.47 11.48
N LYS A 251 17.77 -18.31 12.31
CA LYS A 251 18.42 -19.52 12.84
C LYS A 251 18.79 -20.48 11.72
N PHE A 252 17.89 -20.72 10.77
CA PHE A 252 18.19 -21.53 9.59
C PHE A 252 19.43 -21.00 8.85
N ILE A 253 19.46 -19.71 8.51
CA ILE A 253 20.58 -19.08 7.80
C ILE A 253 21.90 -19.16 8.58
N SER A 254 21.85 -19.14 9.92
CA SER A 254 23.06 -19.20 10.75
C SER A 254 23.70 -20.58 10.85
N VAL A 255 23.02 -21.63 10.36
CA VAL A 255 23.50 -23.03 10.40
C VAL A 255 24.05 -23.47 9.05
N GLU A 256 23.70 -22.75 7.96
CA GLU A 256 24.31 -22.91 6.65
C GLU A 256 25.67 -22.21 6.56
#